data_2a8d284a51c48765c0d8dc43e3735ac2
#
_entry.id   2a8d284a51c48765c0d8dc43e3735ac2
#
_cell.length_a   1.000
_cell.length_b   1.000
_cell.length_c   1.000
_cell.angle_alpha   90.00
_cell.angle_beta   90.00
_cell.angle_gamma   90.00
#
_symmetry.space_group_name_H-M   'P 1'
#
loop_
_entity.id
_entity.type
_entity.pdbx_description
1 polymer ?
#
loop_
_entity_poly.entity_id
_entity_poly.type
_entity_poly.pdbx_seq_one_letter_code
_entity_poly.pdbx_strand_id
1 'polypeptide(L)'
;MKSKAIHMSEILKVNAFAGFVLALLIVLASINFAKAQAPNGPASVADLAEGLMGAVVNISTSQSVESSGQRNTPRNAPDGQPFQEFFDEFFQDRDDGRRTPNQQVSSLGSGFVIDAEGTVVTNNHVIENADNIEVIFADGRRLDAVLVGADHKTDLAVLKVESDEPLAFVPVGDSTKMRIGDWVMAIGNPFGLGGSVSIGIVSAIGRDINSGPYDNYIQTDAAINRGNSGGPLFNMAGEVIGINTAIISPSGGSIGIGFSVPTELASNVINQLRDFGETRRGWLGVRIQPVTDDIAESLGMDEAKGALVAGVIPEGPVEGIMQAGDIIVKFDGKEVGTVRDLPRIVAESPVGKEVDVEILRKGEMQNIKVTLGRLEDGERKLAAANDDQPAVTEDDTPAVVELMGMELRELTDALRDEFAIDENTNGVLINTVDEGSNADKKDVQTGNVIVEVAQEAVKTPQDVQEVIEKLKSDGRRNAFFMISNQMGELRFVTIRIE
;
A
#
# COMPACT_ATOMS: atom_id res chain seq x y z
N MET A 1 -28.51 -70.49 -47.82
CA MET A 1 -28.90 -69.11 -47.56
C MET A 1 -29.37 -68.82 -46.11
N LYS A 2 -29.70 -69.79 -45.29
CA LYS A 2 -30.16 -69.56 -43.86
C LYS A 2 -29.06 -69.25 -42.87
N SER A 3 -27.80 -69.63 -43.06
CA SER A 3 -26.69 -69.43 -42.12
C SER A 3 -26.17 -68.00 -42.12
N LYS A 4 -26.19 -67.23 -43.21
CA LYS A 4 -25.73 -65.79 -43.21
C LYS A 4 -26.70 -64.80 -42.54
N ALA A 5 -28.01 -65.16 -42.54
CA ALA A 5 -29.05 -64.30 -41.91
C ALA A 5 -28.98 -64.34 -40.40
N ILE A 6 -28.63 -65.44 -39.75
CA ILE A 6 -28.48 -65.59 -38.30
C ILE A 6 -27.28 -64.86 -37.80
N HIS A 7 -26.17 -64.88 -38.53
CA HIS A 7 -24.94 -64.15 -38.11
C HIS A 7 -25.09 -62.62 -38.17
N MET A 8 -25.85 -62.12 -39.13
CA MET A 8 -26.09 -60.68 -39.30
C MET A 8 -27.06 -60.12 -38.21
N SER A 9 -28.04 -60.93 -37.76
CA SER A 9 -28.96 -60.53 -36.66
C SER A 9 -28.25 -60.49 -35.30
N GLU A 10 -27.28 -61.35 -35.05
CA GLU A 10 -26.45 -61.34 -33.82
C GLU A 10 -25.50 -60.15 -33.79
N ILE A 11 -24.87 -59.80 -34.91
CA ILE A 11 -24.01 -58.58 -34.99
C ILE A 11 -24.81 -57.32 -34.82
N LEU A 12 -26.04 -57.22 -35.33
CA LEU A 12 -26.93 -56.08 -35.12
C LEU A 12 -27.34 -55.91 -33.63
N LYS A 13 -27.61 -57.03 -32.92
CA LYS A 13 -27.95 -56.99 -31.49
C LYS A 13 -26.75 -56.57 -30.61
N VAL A 14 -25.56 -57.04 -30.92
CA VAL A 14 -24.31 -56.67 -30.22
C VAL A 14 -24.02 -55.17 -30.41
N ASN A 15 -24.15 -54.66 -31.65
CA ASN A 15 -23.94 -53.23 -31.90
C ASN A 15 -25.02 -52.34 -31.26
N ALA A 16 -26.30 -52.78 -31.21
CA ALA A 16 -27.37 -52.06 -30.52
C ALA A 16 -27.15 -52.05 -29.01
N PHE A 17 -26.70 -53.17 -28.42
CA PHE A 17 -26.35 -53.24 -27.01
C PHE A 17 -25.15 -52.38 -26.65
N ALA A 18 -24.07 -52.41 -27.46
CA ALA A 18 -22.92 -51.56 -27.28
C ALA A 18 -23.27 -50.06 -27.39
N GLY A 19 -24.12 -49.69 -28.35
CA GLY A 19 -24.65 -48.31 -28.47
C GLY A 19 -25.46 -47.85 -27.25
N PHE A 20 -26.29 -48.76 -26.70
CA PHE A 20 -27.07 -48.46 -25.49
C PHE A 20 -26.19 -48.30 -24.24
N VAL A 21 -25.16 -49.17 -24.08
CA VAL A 21 -24.19 -49.04 -22.97
C VAL A 21 -23.37 -47.77 -23.09
N LEU A 22 -22.96 -47.37 -24.29
CA LEU A 22 -22.24 -46.12 -24.53
C LEU A 22 -23.10 -44.89 -24.22
N ALA A 23 -24.38 -44.92 -24.66
CA ALA A 23 -25.33 -43.86 -24.36
C ALA A 23 -25.59 -43.76 -22.85
N LEU A 24 -25.72 -44.90 -22.15
CA LEU A 24 -25.89 -44.92 -20.68
C LEU A 24 -24.65 -44.37 -19.95
N LEU A 25 -23.44 -44.72 -20.45
CA LEU A 25 -22.20 -44.17 -19.87
C LEU A 25 -22.07 -42.67 -20.11
N ILE A 26 -22.49 -42.14 -21.25
CA ILE A 26 -22.51 -40.71 -21.55
C ILE A 26 -23.52 -40.00 -20.64
N VAL A 27 -24.69 -40.56 -20.40
CA VAL A 27 -25.70 -40.01 -19.49
C VAL A 27 -25.19 -40.05 -18.04
N LEU A 28 -24.56 -41.12 -17.59
CA LEU A 28 -23.95 -41.21 -16.26
C LEU A 28 -22.77 -40.27 -16.09
N ALA A 29 -21.95 -40.06 -17.13
CA ALA A 29 -20.88 -39.03 -17.12
C ALA A 29 -21.48 -37.62 -17.06
N SER A 30 -22.57 -37.34 -17.79
CA SER A 30 -23.24 -36.04 -17.77
C SER A 30 -23.84 -35.71 -16.39
N ILE A 31 -24.34 -36.71 -15.65
CA ILE A 31 -24.90 -36.51 -14.28
C ILE A 31 -23.78 -36.17 -13.28
N ASN A 32 -22.56 -36.63 -13.48
CA ASN A 32 -21.44 -36.28 -12.63
C ASN A 32 -20.88 -34.84 -12.91
N PHE A 33 -21.06 -34.31 -14.13
CA PHE A 33 -20.72 -32.91 -14.44
C PHE A 33 -21.78 -31.91 -13.97
N ALA A 34 -23.00 -32.34 -13.67
CA ALA A 34 -24.09 -31.48 -13.24
C ALA A 34 -24.17 -31.26 -11.71
N LYS A 35 -23.17 -31.68 -10.94
CA LYS A 35 -22.92 -31.15 -9.60
C LYS A 35 -22.10 -29.87 -9.69
N ALA A 36 -22.57 -28.90 -10.46
CA ALA A 36 -22.37 -27.52 -10.08
C ALA A 36 -23.11 -27.38 -8.73
N GLN A 37 -22.34 -27.40 -7.64
CA GLN A 37 -22.88 -26.98 -6.35
C GLN A 37 -23.58 -25.66 -6.60
N ALA A 38 -24.90 -25.62 -6.39
CA ALA A 38 -25.60 -24.35 -6.35
C ALA A 38 -24.82 -23.45 -5.40
N PRO A 39 -24.57 -22.18 -5.76
CA PRO A 39 -23.90 -21.27 -4.86
C PRO A 39 -24.78 -21.15 -3.63
N ASN A 40 -24.42 -21.91 -2.57
CA ASN A 40 -25.10 -21.84 -1.29
C ASN A 40 -24.56 -20.58 -0.61
N GLY A 41 -25.10 -19.42 -1.00
CA GLY A 41 -25.06 -18.26 -0.13
C GLY A 41 -25.80 -18.61 1.18
N PRO A 42 -25.48 -17.93 2.29
CA PRO A 42 -26.19 -18.16 3.54
C PRO A 42 -27.68 -17.90 3.34
N ALA A 43 -28.53 -18.84 3.76
CA ALA A 43 -29.98 -18.69 3.67
C ALA A 43 -30.49 -17.50 4.52
N SER A 44 -29.78 -17.21 5.60
CA SER A 44 -29.96 -16.05 6.48
C SER A 44 -28.65 -15.82 7.22
N VAL A 45 -28.37 -14.58 7.60
CA VAL A 45 -27.26 -14.20 8.51
C VAL A 45 -27.79 -13.68 9.84
N ALA A 46 -29.08 -13.78 10.09
CA ALA A 46 -29.72 -13.17 11.25
C ALA A 46 -29.14 -13.69 12.59
N ASP A 47 -29.05 -15.01 12.75
CA ASP A 47 -28.53 -15.63 13.99
C ASP A 47 -27.06 -15.28 14.20
N LEU A 48 -26.27 -15.24 13.11
CA LEU A 48 -24.86 -14.86 13.16
C LEU A 48 -24.71 -13.38 13.58
N ALA A 49 -25.46 -12.50 12.95
CA ALA A 49 -25.44 -11.07 13.26
C ALA A 49 -25.88 -10.79 14.71
N GLU A 50 -26.96 -11.44 15.18
CA GLU A 50 -27.45 -11.31 16.56
C GLU A 50 -26.36 -11.68 17.58
N GLY A 51 -25.61 -12.76 17.33
CA GLY A 51 -24.50 -13.20 18.20
C GLY A 51 -23.31 -12.25 18.23
N LEU A 52 -23.11 -11.43 17.19
CA LEU A 52 -21.91 -10.57 17.04
C LEU A 52 -22.18 -9.10 17.37
N MET A 53 -23.42 -8.62 17.22
CA MET A 53 -23.76 -7.19 17.43
C MET A 53 -23.42 -6.67 18.81
N GLY A 54 -23.44 -7.52 19.86
CA GLY A 54 -23.11 -7.13 21.23
C GLY A 54 -21.67 -6.67 21.44
N ALA A 55 -20.76 -7.09 20.53
CA ALA A 55 -19.35 -6.73 20.57
C ALA A 55 -19.00 -5.57 19.61
N VAL A 56 -19.92 -5.15 18.74
CA VAL A 56 -19.70 -4.03 17.83
C VAL A 56 -20.24 -2.75 18.46
N VAL A 57 -19.39 -1.74 18.54
CA VAL A 57 -19.65 -0.51 19.27
C VAL A 57 -19.62 0.71 18.34
N ASN A 58 -20.28 1.77 18.77
CA ASN A 58 -20.09 3.10 18.19
C ASN A 58 -18.98 3.83 18.95
N ILE A 59 -18.14 4.52 18.23
CA ILE A 59 -17.10 5.39 18.76
C ILE A 59 -17.57 6.83 18.58
N SER A 60 -17.81 7.51 19.69
CA SER A 60 -18.20 8.91 19.72
C SER A 60 -17.04 9.73 20.27
N THR A 61 -16.60 10.73 19.53
CA THR A 61 -15.51 11.62 19.92
C THR A 61 -16.00 13.05 20.07
N SER A 62 -15.40 13.79 20.96
CA SER A 62 -15.65 15.23 21.08
C SER A 62 -14.36 16.02 21.10
N GLN A 63 -14.34 17.14 20.37
CA GLN A 63 -13.23 18.09 20.31
C GLN A 63 -13.72 19.47 20.71
N SER A 64 -13.04 20.12 21.64
CA SER A 64 -13.26 21.50 22.03
C SER A 64 -12.49 22.43 21.10
N VAL A 65 -13.19 23.14 20.24
CA VAL A 65 -12.56 24.16 19.38
C VAL A 65 -12.46 25.46 20.15
N GLU A 66 -11.28 25.82 20.67
CA GLU A 66 -11.01 27.18 21.11
C GLU A 66 -11.05 28.13 19.91
N SER A 67 -11.94 29.11 19.92
CA SER A 67 -12.08 30.12 18.87
C SER A 67 -10.90 31.09 18.89
N SER A 68 -9.72 30.69 18.43
CA SER A 68 -8.63 31.61 18.07
C SER A 68 -8.92 32.20 16.69
N GLY A 69 -9.25 33.50 16.67
CA GLY A 69 -9.50 34.23 15.45
C GLY A 69 -8.33 34.18 14.46
N GLN A 70 -8.68 34.15 13.20
CA GLN A 70 -7.81 34.20 12.01
C GLN A 70 -7.19 32.88 11.55
N ARG A 71 -7.94 32.14 10.76
CA ARG A 71 -7.35 31.14 9.85
C ARG A 71 -7.04 31.79 8.50
N ASN A 72 -5.77 32.12 8.29
CA ASN A 72 -5.19 32.17 6.98
C ASN A 72 -4.78 30.73 6.63
N THR A 73 -5.64 30.00 5.94
CA THR A 73 -5.25 28.74 5.32
C THR A 73 -4.45 29.08 4.05
N PRO A 74 -3.21 28.60 3.91
CA PRO A 74 -2.54 28.60 2.61
C PRO A 74 -3.27 27.61 1.70
N ARG A 75 -3.93 28.12 0.66
CA ARG A 75 -4.38 27.31 -0.48
C ARG A 75 -3.17 26.99 -1.33
N ASN A 76 -2.42 25.96 -0.99
CA ASN A 76 -1.46 25.31 -1.89
C ASN A 76 -1.01 24.00 -1.20
N ALA A 77 -1.87 22.97 -1.27
CA ALA A 77 -1.41 21.59 -1.17
C ALA A 77 -1.33 21.04 -2.60
N PRO A 78 -0.34 20.19 -2.94
CA PRO A 78 -0.26 19.58 -4.26
C PRO A 78 -1.49 18.69 -4.49
N ASP A 79 -2.15 18.89 -5.62
CA ASP A 79 -3.23 18.04 -6.13
C ASP A 79 -2.77 16.58 -6.21
N GLY A 80 -3.49 15.66 -5.59
CA GLY A 80 -3.34 14.26 -5.96
C GLY A 80 -3.49 13.18 -4.91
N GLN A 81 -4.26 13.36 -3.84
CA GLN A 81 -4.65 12.22 -3.00
C GLN A 81 -6.18 12.12 -2.87
N PRO A 82 -6.83 11.19 -3.59
CA PRO A 82 -8.30 10.98 -3.52
C PRO A 82 -8.80 10.66 -2.09
N PHE A 83 -7.89 10.22 -1.22
CA PHE A 83 -8.18 9.87 0.16
C PHE A 83 -8.29 11.13 1.05
N GLN A 84 -7.43 12.12 0.83
CA GLN A 84 -7.47 13.40 1.55
C GLN A 84 -8.76 14.18 1.23
N GLU A 85 -9.19 14.20 -0.04
CA GLU A 85 -10.45 14.81 -0.46
C GLU A 85 -11.67 14.14 0.19
N PHE A 86 -11.65 12.80 0.31
CA PHE A 86 -12.69 12.04 1.01
C PHE A 86 -12.79 12.44 2.48
N PHE A 87 -11.65 12.64 3.18
CA PHE A 87 -11.63 13.09 4.57
C PHE A 87 -12.06 14.55 4.71
N ASP A 88 -11.58 15.44 3.87
CA ASP A 88 -11.94 16.84 3.89
C ASP A 88 -13.45 17.03 3.62
N GLU A 89 -14.02 16.30 2.67
CA GLU A 89 -15.46 16.28 2.40
C GLU A 89 -16.25 15.65 3.55
N PHE A 90 -15.68 14.63 4.20
CA PHE A 90 -16.29 13.98 5.37
C PHE A 90 -16.47 14.94 6.55
N PHE A 91 -15.50 15.85 6.76
CA PHE A 91 -15.50 16.78 7.90
C PHE A 91 -16.02 18.19 7.56
N GLN A 92 -16.05 18.62 6.28
CA GLN A 92 -16.46 19.97 5.88
C GLN A 92 -17.99 20.18 5.74
N ASP A 93 -18.79 19.13 5.57
CA ASP A 93 -20.23 19.25 5.25
C ASP A 93 -21.12 19.69 6.45
N ARG A 94 -20.55 20.31 7.50
CA ARG A 94 -21.30 20.84 8.67
C ARG A 94 -21.23 22.34 8.86
N ASP A 95 -20.84 23.13 7.85
CA ASP A 95 -20.75 24.59 8.01
C ASP A 95 -21.98 25.31 7.39
N ASP A 96 -23.18 24.98 7.85
CA ASP A 96 -24.36 25.83 7.67
C ASP A 96 -24.38 26.95 8.74
N GLY A 97 -23.67 28.01 8.43
CA GLY A 97 -23.90 29.43 8.72
C GLY A 97 -24.45 29.94 10.08
N ARG A 98 -24.38 29.17 11.21
CA ARG A 98 -24.72 29.70 12.55
C ARG A 98 -23.73 29.18 13.60
N ARG A 99 -22.61 29.86 13.77
CA ARG A 99 -21.64 29.58 14.83
C ARG A 99 -22.15 30.12 16.18
N THR A 100 -22.44 29.19 17.10
CA THR A 100 -22.50 29.49 18.54
C THR A 100 -21.10 29.25 19.14
N PRO A 101 -20.61 30.08 20.11
CA PRO A 101 -19.37 29.82 20.83
C PRO A 101 -19.54 28.53 21.65
N ASN A 102 -18.61 27.58 21.55
CA ASN A 102 -18.61 26.20 22.07
C ASN A 102 -19.33 25.15 21.18
N GLN A 103 -18.93 25.03 19.92
CA GLN A 103 -19.39 23.91 19.11
C GLN A 103 -18.46 22.72 19.35
N GLN A 104 -18.97 21.67 20.03
CA GLN A 104 -18.32 20.36 20.07
C GLN A 104 -18.47 19.72 18.67
N VAL A 105 -17.36 19.51 18.00
CA VAL A 105 -17.32 18.67 16.78
C VAL A 105 -17.35 17.23 17.24
N SER A 106 -18.35 16.46 16.81
CA SER A 106 -18.50 15.05 17.13
C SER A 106 -18.19 14.24 15.89
N SER A 107 -17.16 13.40 15.94
CA SER A 107 -16.92 12.34 14.95
C SER A 107 -17.64 11.07 15.39
N LEU A 108 -18.17 10.32 14.45
CA LEU A 108 -18.88 9.07 14.70
C LEU A 108 -18.34 7.98 13.79
N GLY A 109 -17.77 6.94 14.40
CA GLY A 109 -17.32 5.73 13.74
C GLY A 109 -17.80 4.49 14.47
N SER A 110 -17.33 3.34 14.05
CA SER A 110 -17.54 2.06 14.71
C SER A 110 -16.23 1.52 15.29
N GLY A 111 -16.36 0.53 16.15
CA GLY A 111 -15.27 -0.27 16.67
C GLY A 111 -15.81 -1.63 17.09
N PHE A 112 -14.95 -2.49 17.56
CA PHE A 112 -15.34 -3.79 18.09
C PHE A 112 -14.41 -4.23 19.23
N VAL A 113 -14.99 -4.97 20.15
CA VAL A 113 -14.29 -5.51 21.34
C VAL A 113 -13.63 -6.82 20.95
N ILE A 114 -12.35 -6.99 21.29
CA ILE A 114 -11.54 -8.17 20.93
C ILE A 114 -11.24 -9.10 22.13
N ASP A 115 -11.47 -8.62 23.35
CA ASP A 115 -11.32 -9.41 24.58
C ASP A 115 -12.34 -9.00 25.65
N ALA A 116 -12.51 -9.87 26.65
CA ALA A 116 -13.46 -9.64 27.75
C ALA A 116 -13.05 -8.49 28.68
N GLU A 117 -11.80 -8.10 28.64
CA GLU A 117 -11.20 -7.05 29.47
C GLU A 117 -11.46 -5.64 28.92
N GLY A 118 -12.04 -5.52 27.72
CA GLY A 118 -12.47 -4.24 27.13
C GLY A 118 -11.42 -3.59 26.23
N THR A 119 -10.65 -4.38 25.51
CA THR A 119 -9.82 -3.88 24.42
C THR A 119 -10.70 -3.68 23.18
N VAL A 120 -10.72 -2.47 22.66
CA VAL A 120 -11.53 -2.06 21.49
C VAL A 120 -10.61 -1.65 20.34
N VAL A 121 -10.91 -2.15 19.15
CA VAL A 121 -10.23 -1.79 17.90
C VAL A 121 -11.11 -0.87 17.08
N THR A 122 -10.51 0.17 16.50
CA THR A 122 -11.17 1.11 15.57
C THR A 122 -10.13 1.67 14.58
N ASN A 123 -10.53 2.58 13.70
CA ASN A 123 -9.59 3.32 12.86
C ASN A 123 -9.00 4.52 13.61
N ASN A 124 -7.75 4.89 13.23
CA ASN A 124 -7.09 6.07 13.77
C ASN A 124 -7.86 7.35 13.44
N HIS A 125 -8.30 7.52 12.19
CA HIS A 125 -9.03 8.72 11.76
C HIS A 125 -10.35 8.94 12.53
N VAL A 126 -10.94 7.90 13.11
CA VAL A 126 -12.17 8.02 13.93
C VAL A 126 -11.89 8.76 15.22
N ILE A 127 -10.68 8.59 15.78
CA ILE A 127 -10.31 9.14 17.10
C ILE A 127 -9.28 10.28 17.01
N GLU A 128 -8.83 10.60 15.82
CA GLU A 128 -7.81 11.62 15.58
C GLU A 128 -8.29 13.00 16.10
N ASN A 129 -7.42 13.69 16.82
CA ASN A 129 -7.70 15.00 17.45
C ASN A 129 -8.86 14.99 18.46
N ALA A 130 -9.28 13.85 18.99
CA ALA A 130 -10.32 13.77 20.02
C ALA A 130 -9.79 14.17 21.40
N ASP A 131 -10.49 15.07 22.10
CA ASP A 131 -10.23 15.35 23.51
C ASP A 131 -10.84 14.28 24.43
N ASN A 132 -12.01 13.75 24.04
CA ASN A 132 -12.68 12.66 24.75
C ASN A 132 -13.18 11.60 23.76
N ILE A 133 -13.09 10.35 24.16
CA ILE A 133 -13.56 9.19 23.41
C ILE A 133 -14.55 8.42 24.27
N GLU A 134 -15.75 8.20 23.76
CA GLU A 134 -16.79 7.42 24.39
C GLU A 134 -17.16 6.22 23.51
N VAL A 135 -17.25 5.04 24.10
CA VAL A 135 -17.68 3.79 23.44
C VAL A 135 -19.12 3.52 23.82
N ILE A 136 -20.00 3.44 22.81
CA ILE A 136 -21.43 3.21 22.98
C ILE A 136 -21.77 1.81 22.47
N PHE A 137 -22.25 0.96 23.35
CA PHE A 137 -22.66 -0.41 23.07
C PHE A 137 -24.05 -0.48 22.44
N ALA A 138 -24.37 -1.62 21.83
CA ALA A 138 -25.67 -1.84 21.19
C ALA A 138 -26.85 -1.80 22.19
N ASP A 139 -26.61 -2.09 23.45
CA ASP A 139 -27.59 -2.01 24.55
C ASP A 139 -27.78 -0.59 25.11
N GLY A 140 -27.05 0.37 24.61
CA GLY A 140 -27.08 1.79 25.02
C GLY A 140 -26.13 2.14 26.16
N ARG A 141 -25.37 1.20 26.71
CA ARG A 141 -24.30 1.49 27.68
C ARG A 141 -23.24 2.37 27.06
N ARG A 142 -22.72 3.32 27.84
CA ARG A 142 -21.67 4.25 27.45
C ARG A 142 -20.51 4.11 28.40
N LEU A 143 -19.31 3.93 27.89
CA LEU A 143 -18.10 3.82 28.67
C LEU A 143 -17.06 4.80 28.11
N ASP A 144 -16.40 5.52 29.00
CA ASP A 144 -15.23 6.34 28.62
C ASP A 144 -14.10 5.42 28.17
N ALA A 145 -13.43 5.79 27.09
CA ALA A 145 -12.32 5.04 26.54
C ALA A 145 -11.01 5.82 26.64
N VAL A 146 -9.95 5.08 26.94
CA VAL A 146 -8.59 5.62 26.93
C VAL A 146 -7.88 5.10 25.70
N LEU A 147 -7.18 5.99 24.98
CA LEU A 147 -6.32 5.61 23.87
C LEU A 147 -5.11 4.83 24.40
N VAL A 148 -4.97 3.58 23.98
CA VAL A 148 -3.79 2.75 24.26
C VAL A 148 -2.68 3.05 23.28
N GLY A 149 -3.02 3.16 21.99
CA GLY A 149 -2.09 3.52 20.94
C GLY A 149 -2.79 3.64 19.60
N ALA A 150 -2.18 4.39 18.68
CA ALA A 150 -2.68 4.59 17.34
C ALA A 150 -1.54 4.51 16.31
N ASP A 151 -1.88 4.06 15.11
CA ASP A 151 -0.99 3.99 13.97
C ASP A 151 -1.62 4.66 12.75
N HIS A 152 -1.10 5.83 12.43
CA HIS A 152 -1.58 6.62 11.30
C HIS A 152 -1.31 5.94 9.94
N LYS A 153 -0.23 5.16 9.82
CA LYS A 153 0.18 4.53 8.54
C LYS A 153 -0.70 3.37 8.10
N THR A 154 -1.35 2.68 9.05
CA THR A 154 -2.33 1.62 8.77
C THR A 154 -3.75 2.02 9.13
N ASP A 155 -3.91 3.26 9.62
CA ASP A 155 -5.18 3.81 10.07
C ASP A 155 -5.87 2.94 11.13
N LEU A 156 -5.12 2.44 12.12
CA LEU A 156 -5.63 1.62 13.21
C LEU A 156 -5.40 2.26 14.56
N ALA A 157 -6.34 2.06 15.48
CA ALA A 157 -6.23 2.48 16.87
C ALA A 157 -6.75 1.40 17.83
N VAL A 158 -6.14 1.34 19.01
CA VAL A 158 -6.54 0.47 20.11
C VAL A 158 -6.95 1.36 21.28
N LEU A 159 -8.16 1.12 21.76
CA LEU A 159 -8.74 1.79 22.92
C LEU A 159 -8.92 0.78 24.06
N LYS A 160 -8.99 1.29 25.28
CA LYS A 160 -9.34 0.53 26.49
C LYS A 160 -10.55 1.15 27.16
N VAL A 161 -11.55 0.33 27.45
CA VAL A 161 -12.67 0.68 28.31
C VAL A 161 -12.62 -0.15 29.59
N GLU A 162 -13.11 0.43 30.68
CA GLU A 162 -13.28 -0.27 31.97
C GLU A 162 -14.76 -0.66 32.13
N SER A 163 -15.02 -1.89 32.52
CA SER A 163 -16.36 -2.43 32.77
C SER A 163 -16.36 -3.32 33.99
N ASP A 164 -17.39 -3.18 34.84
CA ASP A 164 -17.58 -4.03 36.02
C ASP A 164 -17.93 -5.49 35.66
N GLU A 165 -18.40 -5.70 34.43
CA GLU A 165 -18.77 -7.03 33.90
C GLU A 165 -17.96 -7.36 32.65
N PRO A 166 -17.62 -8.66 32.41
CA PRO A 166 -16.98 -9.08 31.19
C PRO A 166 -17.77 -8.64 29.95
N LEU A 167 -17.08 -8.08 28.97
CA LEU A 167 -17.71 -7.59 27.74
C LEU A 167 -17.82 -8.72 26.71
N ALA A 168 -18.89 -8.65 25.89
CA ALA A 168 -18.97 -9.45 24.69
C ALA A 168 -17.85 -9.06 23.72
N PHE A 169 -17.18 -10.05 23.14
CA PHE A 169 -16.07 -9.83 22.20
C PHE A 169 -16.17 -10.78 21.03
N VAL A 170 -15.45 -10.47 19.95
CA VAL A 170 -15.43 -11.24 18.71
C VAL A 170 -14.07 -11.88 18.47
N PRO A 171 -14.01 -13.11 17.92
CA PRO A 171 -12.76 -13.75 17.55
C PRO A 171 -12.14 -13.09 16.32
N VAL A 172 -10.82 -12.97 16.32
CA VAL A 172 -10.03 -12.53 15.17
C VAL A 172 -9.68 -13.75 14.32
N GLY A 173 -10.08 -13.72 13.06
CA GLY A 173 -9.82 -14.77 12.09
C GLY A 173 -8.58 -14.53 11.24
N ASP A 174 -8.30 -15.46 10.36
CA ASP A 174 -7.16 -15.46 9.45
C ASP A 174 -7.61 -15.02 8.05
N SER A 175 -7.30 -13.76 7.69
CA SER A 175 -7.66 -13.18 6.38
C SER A 175 -6.94 -13.84 5.21
N THR A 176 -5.80 -14.52 5.43
CA THR A 176 -5.06 -15.19 4.36
C THR A 176 -5.79 -16.39 3.76
N LYS A 177 -6.79 -16.91 4.49
CA LYS A 177 -7.65 -18.02 4.04
C LYS A 177 -8.82 -17.58 3.18
N MET A 178 -9.10 -16.28 3.12
CA MET A 178 -10.20 -15.74 2.33
C MET A 178 -9.89 -15.77 0.84
N ARG A 179 -10.92 -16.03 0.03
CA ARG A 179 -10.83 -16.09 -1.43
C ARG A 179 -11.81 -15.11 -2.04
N ILE A 180 -11.51 -14.64 -3.22
CA ILE A 180 -12.44 -13.86 -4.02
C ILE A 180 -13.72 -14.68 -4.24
N GLY A 181 -14.88 -14.08 -3.92
CA GLY A 181 -16.20 -14.72 -3.97
C GLY A 181 -16.68 -15.32 -2.64
N ASP A 182 -15.86 -15.41 -1.60
CA ASP A 182 -16.31 -15.82 -0.28
C ASP A 182 -17.23 -14.76 0.34
N TRP A 183 -18.30 -15.20 0.98
CA TRP A 183 -19.26 -14.32 1.65
C TRP A 183 -18.65 -13.64 2.86
N VAL A 184 -18.97 -12.36 3.02
CA VAL A 184 -18.54 -11.53 4.14
C VAL A 184 -19.69 -10.68 4.65
N MET A 185 -19.62 -10.32 5.94
CA MET A 185 -20.60 -9.49 6.61
C MET A 185 -19.91 -8.33 7.32
N ALA A 186 -20.27 -7.10 6.96
CA ALA A 186 -19.83 -5.91 7.66
C ALA A 186 -20.87 -5.52 8.69
N ILE A 187 -20.44 -5.28 9.92
CA ILE A 187 -21.28 -4.74 10.99
C ILE A 187 -20.68 -3.42 11.45
N GLY A 188 -21.51 -2.39 11.55
CA GLY A 188 -21.17 -1.12 12.17
C GLY A 188 -22.26 -0.69 13.13
N ASN A 189 -22.01 0.34 13.91
CA ASN A 189 -22.99 0.93 14.80
C ASN A 189 -23.08 2.45 14.57
N PRO A 190 -23.46 2.88 13.34
CA PRO A 190 -23.54 4.29 13.02
C PRO A 190 -24.56 4.99 13.93
N PHE A 191 -24.15 6.11 14.51
CA PHE A 191 -25.00 6.95 15.37
C PHE A 191 -25.47 6.30 16.69
N GLY A 192 -24.94 5.13 17.07
CA GLY A 192 -25.37 4.43 18.29
C GLY A 192 -26.83 3.92 18.24
N LEU A 193 -27.38 3.69 17.03
CA LEU A 193 -28.78 3.31 16.83
C LEU A 193 -29.04 1.80 16.92
N GLY A 194 -28.06 1.00 17.36
CA GLY A 194 -28.26 -0.44 17.61
C GLY A 194 -27.70 -1.38 16.55
N GLY A 195 -26.73 -0.91 15.77
CA GLY A 195 -26.04 -1.75 14.80
C GLY A 195 -26.67 -1.76 13.40
N SER A 196 -25.82 -1.82 12.39
CA SER A 196 -26.20 -1.93 10.97
C SER A 196 -25.41 -3.07 10.35
N VAL A 197 -26.10 -3.98 9.68
CA VAL A 197 -25.51 -5.17 9.07
C VAL A 197 -25.63 -5.06 7.55
N SER A 198 -24.52 -5.27 6.85
CA SER A 198 -24.50 -5.43 5.40
C SER A 198 -23.74 -6.71 5.03
N ILE A 199 -24.19 -7.36 3.95
CA ILE A 199 -23.60 -8.60 3.44
C ILE A 199 -23.11 -8.38 2.02
N GLY A 200 -22.03 -9.04 1.67
CA GLY A 200 -21.42 -9.01 0.34
C GLY A 200 -20.43 -10.15 0.20
N ILE A 201 -19.49 -9.98 -0.71
CA ILE A 201 -18.42 -10.94 -0.96
C ILE A 201 -17.05 -10.24 -0.89
N VAL A 202 -16.00 -11.03 -0.78
CA VAL A 202 -14.64 -10.58 -1.11
C VAL A 202 -14.58 -10.35 -2.61
N SER A 203 -14.51 -9.10 -3.04
CA SER A 203 -14.45 -8.71 -4.47
C SER A 203 -13.03 -8.78 -5.02
N ALA A 204 -12.03 -8.47 -4.19
CA ALA A 204 -10.60 -8.56 -4.51
C ALA A 204 -9.76 -8.62 -3.23
N ILE A 205 -8.51 -9.04 -3.36
CA ILE A 205 -7.52 -9.11 -2.27
C ILE A 205 -6.26 -8.39 -2.74
N GLY A 206 -5.52 -7.78 -1.81
CA GLY A 206 -4.27 -7.10 -2.11
C GLY A 206 -4.45 -5.79 -2.87
N ARG A 207 -5.57 -5.07 -2.64
CA ARG A 207 -5.81 -3.78 -3.29
C ARG A 207 -4.95 -2.69 -2.69
N ASP A 208 -4.39 -1.95 -3.61
CA ASP A 208 -3.71 -0.70 -3.36
C ASP A 208 -4.62 0.44 -3.81
N ILE A 209 -4.87 1.38 -2.92
CA ILE A 209 -5.71 2.55 -3.15
C ILE A 209 -4.94 3.86 -3.03
N ASN A 210 -3.60 3.77 -2.99
CA ASN A 210 -2.65 4.88 -2.80
C ASN A 210 -2.89 5.65 -1.48
N SER A 211 -3.30 4.95 -0.41
CA SER A 211 -3.46 5.55 0.92
C SER A 211 -2.17 5.50 1.74
N GLY A 212 -1.23 4.63 1.39
CA GLY A 212 0.03 4.51 2.10
C GLY A 212 0.95 3.39 1.60
N PRO A 213 2.16 3.29 2.19
CA PRO A 213 3.16 2.30 1.76
C PRO A 213 2.81 0.86 2.14
N TYR A 214 1.78 0.66 2.95
CA TYR A 214 1.35 -0.65 3.46
C TYR A 214 0.01 -1.10 2.90
N ASP A 215 -0.47 -0.46 1.84
CA ASP A 215 -1.73 -0.79 1.20
C ASP A 215 -1.80 -2.27 0.80
N ASN A 216 -2.76 -2.99 1.36
CA ASN A 216 -3.02 -4.40 1.10
C ASN A 216 -4.47 -4.73 1.46
N TYR A 217 -5.43 -3.97 0.93
CA TYR A 217 -6.82 -4.05 1.36
C TYR A 217 -7.58 -5.26 0.81
N ILE A 218 -8.52 -5.76 1.60
CA ILE A 218 -9.63 -6.58 1.11
C ILE A 218 -10.67 -5.64 0.52
N GLN A 219 -11.02 -5.82 -0.76
CA GLN A 219 -12.15 -5.14 -1.39
C GLN A 219 -13.42 -5.98 -1.19
N THR A 220 -14.53 -5.31 -0.82
CA THR A 220 -15.84 -5.94 -0.67
C THR A 220 -16.95 -5.09 -1.31
N ASP A 221 -18.02 -5.72 -1.76
CA ASP A 221 -19.26 -5.08 -2.18
C ASP A 221 -20.31 -5.02 -1.06
N ALA A 222 -20.03 -5.59 0.13
CA ALA A 222 -20.78 -5.29 1.33
C ALA A 222 -20.85 -3.77 1.51
N ALA A 223 -22.05 -3.22 1.74
CA ALA A 223 -22.24 -1.79 1.79
C ALA A 223 -21.51 -1.17 3.00
N ILE A 224 -20.37 -0.54 2.74
CA ILE A 224 -19.65 0.29 3.69
C ILE A 224 -20.10 1.72 3.48
N ASN A 225 -20.52 2.39 4.54
CA ASN A 225 -20.99 3.77 4.54
C ASN A 225 -20.40 4.52 5.74
N ARG A 226 -20.62 5.84 5.78
CA ARG A 226 -20.27 6.69 6.93
C ARG A 226 -20.81 6.08 8.24
N GLY A 227 -19.92 5.84 9.20
CA GLY A 227 -20.22 5.22 10.49
C GLY A 227 -19.87 3.74 10.60
N ASN A 228 -19.59 3.02 9.49
CA ASN A 228 -19.08 1.65 9.55
C ASN A 228 -17.54 1.61 9.64
N SER A 229 -16.85 2.73 9.39
CA SER A 229 -15.39 2.82 9.52
C SER A 229 -14.95 2.48 10.94
N GLY A 230 -13.91 1.66 11.08
CA GLY A 230 -13.43 1.08 12.34
C GLY A 230 -14.19 -0.18 12.77
N GLY A 231 -15.35 -0.47 12.16
CA GLY A 231 -16.11 -1.69 12.41
C GLY A 231 -15.52 -2.94 11.73
N PRO A 232 -15.90 -4.13 12.19
CA PRO A 232 -15.37 -5.39 11.67
C PRO A 232 -16.02 -5.82 10.34
N LEU A 233 -15.21 -6.47 9.50
CA LEU A 233 -15.63 -7.32 8.40
C LEU A 233 -15.48 -8.77 8.84
N PHE A 234 -16.59 -9.52 8.86
CA PHE A 234 -16.64 -10.91 9.31
C PHE A 234 -16.66 -11.89 8.14
N ASN A 235 -16.09 -13.09 8.35
CA ASN A 235 -16.42 -14.26 7.55
C ASN A 235 -17.74 -14.91 8.04
N MET A 236 -18.20 -15.96 7.36
CA MET A 236 -19.42 -16.67 7.74
C MET A 236 -19.27 -17.59 8.97
N ALA A 237 -18.09 -17.70 9.56
CA ALA A 237 -17.86 -18.34 10.85
C ALA A 237 -17.98 -17.35 12.03
N GLY A 238 -18.17 -16.06 11.76
CA GLY A 238 -18.25 -15.01 12.78
C GLY A 238 -16.89 -14.51 13.26
N GLU A 239 -15.83 -14.76 12.50
CA GLU A 239 -14.49 -14.30 12.79
C GLU A 239 -14.19 -13.01 12.02
N VAL A 240 -13.56 -12.03 12.66
CA VAL A 240 -13.12 -10.79 12.02
C VAL A 240 -11.98 -11.10 11.06
N ILE A 241 -12.15 -10.79 9.77
CA ILE A 241 -11.11 -10.94 8.74
C ILE A 241 -10.60 -9.61 8.22
N GLY A 242 -11.22 -8.50 8.63
CA GLY A 242 -10.79 -7.16 8.25
C GLY A 242 -11.44 -6.07 9.10
N ILE A 243 -10.86 -4.86 9.04
CA ILE A 243 -11.37 -3.64 9.66
C ILE A 243 -11.81 -2.70 8.54
N ASN A 244 -13.11 -2.36 8.50
CA ASN A 244 -13.65 -1.47 7.48
C ASN A 244 -13.05 -0.08 7.62
N THR A 245 -12.44 0.44 6.56
CA THR A 245 -11.66 1.68 6.64
C THR A 245 -12.13 2.72 5.63
N ALA A 246 -12.24 2.34 4.36
CA ALA A 246 -12.45 3.28 3.27
C ALA A 246 -13.48 2.80 2.24
N ILE A 247 -13.97 3.76 1.44
CA ILE A 247 -14.77 3.49 0.23
C ILE A 247 -14.24 4.35 -0.92
N ILE A 248 -14.37 3.86 -2.14
CA ILE A 248 -14.28 4.71 -3.33
C ILE A 248 -15.70 5.08 -3.72
N SER A 249 -16.01 6.37 -3.68
CA SER A 249 -17.35 6.87 -3.98
C SER A 249 -17.32 8.31 -4.49
N PRO A 250 -17.88 8.58 -5.68
CA PRO A 250 -18.03 9.95 -6.17
C PRO A 250 -19.08 10.79 -5.42
N SER A 251 -19.97 10.13 -4.64
CA SER A 251 -21.11 10.77 -3.96
C SER A 251 -21.07 10.64 -2.43
N GLY A 252 -19.98 10.06 -1.87
CA GLY A 252 -19.85 9.81 -0.42
C GLY A 252 -20.72 8.64 0.11
N GLY A 253 -21.55 8.00 -0.71
CA GLY A 253 -22.33 6.80 -0.36
C GLY A 253 -21.76 5.53 -0.99
N SER A 254 -22.09 4.36 -0.44
CA SER A 254 -21.63 3.07 -0.97
C SER A 254 -22.11 2.83 -2.40
N ILE A 255 -21.19 2.48 -3.29
CA ILE A 255 -21.46 2.00 -4.65
C ILE A 255 -20.99 0.56 -4.86
N GLY A 256 -20.75 -0.19 -3.76
CA GLY A 256 -20.25 -1.56 -3.81
C GLY A 256 -18.72 -1.66 -3.95
N ILE A 257 -17.99 -0.61 -3.54
CA ILE A 257 -16.52 -0.60 -3.54
C ILE A 257 -16.06 -0.14 -2.15
N GLY A 258 -16.00 -1.09 -1.21
CA GLY A 258 -15.49 -0.89 0.14
C GLY A 258 -14.14 -1.57 0.32
N PHE A 259 -13.34 -1.07 1.27
CA PHE A 259 -12.00 -1.55 1.60
C PHE A 259 -11.86 -1.77 3.10
N SER A 260 -11.26 -2.90 3.44
CA SER A 260 -10.98 -3.27 4.83
C SER A 260 -9.51 -3.64 5.00
N VAL A 261 -8.89 -3.18 6.07
CA VAL A 261 -7.52 -3.59 6.47
C VAL A 261 -7.58 -5.06 6.89
N PRO A 262 -6.86 -5.99 6.24
CA PRO A 262 -6.92 -7.41 6.55
C PRO A 262 -6.31 -7.71 7.94
N THR A 263 -6.85 -8.74 8.61
CA THR A 263 -6.35 -9.16 9.94
C THR A 263 -4.92 -9.66 9.91
N GLU A 264 -4.42 -10.15 8.79
CA GLU A 264 -3.00 -10.48 8.58
C GLU A 264 -2.08 -9.30 8.95
N LEU A 265 -2.42 -8.10 8.47
CA LEU A 265 -1.69 -6.87 8.79
C LEU A 265 -2.11 -6.30 10.16
N ALA A 266 -3.42 -6.23 10.41
CA ALA A 266 -3.97 -5.57 11.59
C ALA A 266 -3.54 -6.24 12.90
N SER A 267 -3.46 -7.59 12.96
CA SER A 267 -3.14 -8.31 14.19
C SER A 267 -1.77 -7.94 14.75
N ASN A 268 -0.77 -7.80 13.87
CA ASN A 268 0.57 -7.39 14.30
C ASN A 268 0.58 -5.96 14.84
N VAL A 269 -0.10 -5.04 14.16
CA VAL A 269 -0.24 -3.63 14.58
C VAL A 269 -0.98 -3.54 15.91
N ILE A 270 -2.15 -4.18 16.05
CA ILE A 270 -2.96 -4.20 17.27
C ILE A 270 -2.15 -4.72 18.47
N ASN A 271 -1.40 -5.82 18.31
CA ASN A 271 -0.56 -6.36 19.37
C ASN A 271 0.53 -5.37 19.78
N GLN A 272 1.20 -4.72 18.82
CA GLN A 272 2.23 -3.71 19.14
C GLN A 272 1.63 -2.50 19.85
N LEU A 273 0.49 -1.99 19.39
CA LEU A 273 -0.21 -0.87 20.05
C LEU A 273 -0.62 -1.23 21.46
N ARG A 274 -1.13 -2.46 21.70
CA ARG A 274 -1.50 -2.95 23.03
C ARG A 274 -0.30 -3.09 23.96
N ASP A 275 0.81 -3.66 23.46
CA ASP A 275 1.96 -4.03 24.27
C ASP A 275 2.92 -2.85 24.50
N PHE A 276 2.99 -1.88 23.56
CA PHE A 276 3.97 -0.79 23.57
C PHE A 276 3.35 0.61 23.47
N GLY A 277 2.06 0.73 23.16
CA GLY A 277 1.42 2.01 22.88
C GLY A 277 1.77 2.61 21.50
N GLU A 278 2.66 1.98 20.76
CA GLU A 278 3.17 2.44 19.47
C GLU A 278 3.56 1.27 18.57
N THR A 279 3.61 1.50 17.26
CA THR A 279 4.17 0.53 16.32
C THR A 279 5.70 0.59 16.31
N ARG A 280 6.33 -0.56 16.11
CA ARG A 280 7.78 -0.72 16.00
C ARG A 280 8.08 -1.48 14.73
N ARG A 281 8.33 -0.76 13.65
CA ARG A 281 8.57 -1.33 12.33
C ARG A 281 10.04 -1.52 12.06
N GLY A 282 10.36 -2.65 11.44
CA GLY A 282 11.68 -2.84 10.86
C GLY A 282 11.97 -1.77 9.80
N TRP A 283 13.22 -1.38 9.66
CA TRP A 283 13.69 -0.38 8.71
C TRP A 283 15.00 -0.80 8.08
N LEU A 284 15.07 -0.72 6.75
CA LEU A 284 16.25 -1.08 5.98
C LEU A 284 17.16 0.13 5.72
N GLY A 285 16.60 1.34 5.67
CA GLY A 285 17.38 2.57 5.42
C GLY A 285 17.73 2.78 3.96
N VAL A 286 16.82 2.43 3.04
CA VAL A 286 16.97 2.65 1.60
C VAL A 286 15.81 3.47 1.04
N ARG A 287 16.07 4.25 0.00
CA ARG A 287 15.06 4.76 -0.93
C ARG A 287 14.95 3.78 -2.09
N ILE A 288 13.73 3.45 -2.48
CA ILE A 288 13.46 2.43 -3.50
C ILE A 288 12.58 2.97 -4.62
N GLN A 289 12.71 2.38 -5.79
CA GLN A 289 11.84 2.65 -6.93
C GLN A 289 11.47 1.36 -7.68
N PRO A 290 10.39 1.38 -8.48
CA PRO A 290 9.99 0.22 -9.28
C PRO A 290 11.06 -0.18 -10.31
N VAL A 291 11.24 -1.48 -10.50
CA VAL A 291 11.94 -2.03 -11.67
C VAL A 291 10.94 -2.07 -12.81
N THR A 292 11.09 -1.18 -13.79
CA THR A 292 10.28 -1.19 -15.02
C THR A 292 10.85 -2.16 -16.04
N ASP A 293 10.07 -2.52 -17.08
CA ASP A 293 10.56 -3.39 -18.16
C ASP A 293 11.81 -2.81 -18.85
N ASP A 294 11.83 -1.49 -19.07
CA ASP A 294 12.99 -0.78 -19.64
C ASP A 294 14.24 -0.91 -18.74
N ILE A 295 14.05 -0.82 -17.40
CA ILE A 295 15.14 -0.97 -16.42
C ILE A 295 15.62 -2.43 -16.40
N ALA A 296 14.70 -3.39 -16.37
CA ALA A 296 15.03 -4.81 -16.38
C ALA A 296 15.82 -5.19 -17.64
N GLU A 297 15.38 -4.74 -18.82
CA GLU A 297 16.09 -4.95 -20.09
C GLU A 297 17.51 -4.34 -20.05
N SER A 298 17.64 -3.10 -19.53
CA SER A 298 18.93 -2.40 -19.43
C SER A 298 19.93 -3.10 -18.52
N LEU A 299 19.42 -3.77 -17.46
CA LEU A 299 20.22 -4.52 -16.49
C LEU A 299 20.38 -6.02 -16.86
N GLY A 300 19.80 -6.45 -17.97
CA GLY A 300 19.90 -7.84 -18.45
C GLY A 300 19.07 -8.82 -17.62
N MET A 301 17.99 -8.36 -17.00
CA MET A 301 17.03 -9.19 -16.28
C MET A 301 16.00 -9.80 -17.24
N ASP A 302 15.58 -11.03 -16.99
CA ASP A 302 14.54 -11.69 -17.78
C ASP A 302 13.13 -11.14 -17.53
N GLU A 303 12.91 -10.54 -16.35
CA GLU A 303 11.61 -10.06 -15.88
C GLU A 303 11.78 -8.82 -14.97
N ALA A 304 10.85 -7.87 -15.10
CA ALA A 304 10.79 -6.70 -14.23
C ALA A 304 10.27 -7.10 -12.84
N LYS A 305 11.17 -7.35 -11.89
CA LYS A 305 10.85 -7.74 -10.52
C LYS A 305 11.84 -7.16 -9.52
N GLY A 306 11.42 -7.11 -8.26
CA GLY A 306 12.22 -6.60 -7.16
C GLY A 306 11.99 -5.12 -6.86
N ALA A 307 12.79 -4.60 -5.96
CA ALA A 307 12.85 -3.19 -5.59
C ALA A 307 14.24 -2.63 -5.91
N LEU A 308 14.31 -1.65 -6.79
CA LEU A 308 15.58 -0.99 -7.15
C LEU A 308 15.93 0.03 -6.06
N VAL A 309 17.11 -0.09 -5.47
CA VAL A 309 17.64 0.86 -4.49
C VAL A 309 18.05 2.13 -5.23
N ALA A 310 17.29 3.20 -5.04
CA ALA A 310 17.60 4.53 -5.58
C ALA A 310 18.65 5.26 -4.73
N GLY A 311 18.74 4.91 -3.44
CA GLY A 311 19.75 5.47 -2.55
C GLY A 311 19.74 4.82 -1.18
N VAL A 312 20.84 4.95 -0.47
CA VAL A 312 21.01 4.53 0.92
C VAL A 312 20.93 5.76 1.82
N ILE A 313 20.19 5.64 2.91
CA ILE A 313 20.02 6.73 3.87
C ILE A 313 21.25 6.74 4.78
N PRO A 314 21.94 7.89 4.92
CA PRO A 314 23.08 8.04 5.82
C PRO A 314 22.76 7.63 7.26
N GLU A 315 23.71 7.03 7.95
CA GLU A 315 23.55 6.44 9.29
C GLU A 315 22.43 5.39 9.39
N GLY A 316 22.00 4.86 8.25
CA GLY A 316 21.00 3.80 8.17
C GLY A 316 21.60 2.40 8.33
N PRO A 317 20.75 1.37 8.53
CA PRO A 317 21.17 -0.01 8.78
C PRO A 317 22.04 -0.64 7.68
N VAL A 318 21.92 -0.16 6.44
CA VAL A 318 22.64 -0.74 5.27
C VAL A 318 23.72 0.18 4.71
N GLU A 319 24.07 1.25 5.42
CA GLU A 319 25.16 2.11 5.02
C GLU A 319 26.47 1.30 4.92
N GLY A 320 27.19 1.46 3.80
CA GLY A 320 28.41 0.69 3.51
C GLY A 320 28.18 -0.79 3.13
N ILE A 321 26.93 -1.28 3.16
CA ILE A 321 26.53 -2.66 2.79
C ILE A 321 25.83 -2.68 1.45
N MET A 322 24.81 -1.81 1.28
CA MET A 322 24.06 -1.63 0.04
C MET A 322 24.48 -0.34 -0.68
N GLN A 323 24.17 -0.28 -1.95
CA GLN A 323 24.44 0.91 -2.78
C GLN A 323 23.28 1.17 -3.74
N ALA A 324 23.21 2.40 -4.26
CA ALA A 324 22.30 2.72 -5.35
C ALA A 324 22.59 1.81 -6.56
N GLY A 325 21.53 1.35 -7.23
CA GLY A 325 21.60 0.38 -8.32
C GLY A 325 21.48 -1.09 -7.90
N ASP A 326 21.47 -1.43 -6.62
CA ASP A 326 21.13 -2.78 -6.14
C ASP A 326 19.64 -3.05 -6.37
N ILE A 327 19.28 -4.25 -6.78
CA ILE A 327 17.88 -4.68 -6.87
C ILE A 327 17.65 -5.75 -5.81
N ILE A 328 16.76 -5.46 -4.87
CA ILE A 328 16.36 -6.42 -3.83
C ILE A 328 15.32 -7.37 -4.42
N VAL A 329 15.65 -8.65 -4.51
CA VAL A 329 14.78 -9.69 -5.09
C VAL A 329 14.21 -10.64 -4.04
N LYS A 330 14.89 -10.77 -2.87
CA LYS A 330 14.38 -11.50 -1.71
C LYS A 330 14.77 -10.81 -0.41
N PHE A 331 13.89 -10.92 0.59
CA PHE A 331 14.10 -10.40 1.92
C PHE A 331 13.61 -11.42 2.96
N ASP A 332 14.52 -11.89 3.84
CA ASP A 332 14.23 -12.88 4.89
C ASP A 332 13.50 -14.14 4.36
N GLY A 333 13.93 -14.62 3.17
CA GLY A 333 13.35 -15.78 2.49
C GLY A 333 12.05 -15.51 1.72
N LYS A 334 11.43 -14.33 1.84
CA LYS A 334 10.24 -13.92 1.10
C LYS A 334 10.65 -13.27 -0.23
N GLU A 335 9.98 -13.61 -1.33
CA GLU A 335 10.23 -12.98 -2.63
C GLU A 335 9.71 -11.54 -2.65
N VAL A 336 10.47 -10.65 -3.30
CA VAL A 336 10.09 -9.27 -3.59
C VAL A 336 9.71 -9.23 -5.07
N GLY A 337 8.43 -9.36 -5.37
CA GLY A 337 7.92 -9.34 -6.74
C GLY A 337 7.85 -7.92 -7.29
N THR A 338 7.44 -6.98 -6.46
CA THR A 338 7.29 -5.56 -6.81
C THR A 338 7.92 -4.67 -5.74
N VAL A 339 8.17 -3.40 -6.08
CA VAL A 339 8.69 -2.40 -5.14
C VAL A 339 7.84 -2.26 -3.88
N ARG A 340 6.52 -2.52 -3.97
CA ARG A 340 5.57 -2.39 -2.84
C ARG A 340 5.63 -3.52 -1.83
N ASP A 341 6.14 -4.68 -2.23
CA ASP A 341 6.28 -5.83 -1.32
C ASP A 341 7.34 -5.54 -0.25
N LEU A 342 8.42 -4.86 -0.62
CA LEU A 342 9.56 -4.66 0.27
C LEU A 342 9.20 -3.85 1.53
N PRO A 343 8.56 -2.67 1.47
CA PRO A 343 8.19 -1.90 2.67
C PRO A 343 7.33 -2.71 3.63
N ARG A 344 6.39 -3.50 3.12
CA ARG A 344 5.50 -4.35 3.92
C ARG A 344 6.30 -5.46 4.62
N ILE A 345 7.10 -6.23 3.88
CA ILE A 345 7.87 -7.35 4.43
C ILE A 345 8.88 -6.85 5.48
N VAL A 346 9.51 -5.71 5.24
CA VAL A 346 10.47 -5.08 6.17
C VAL A 346 9.75 -4.59 7.43
N ALA A 347 8.61 -3.91 7.28
CA ALA A 347 7.84 -3.38 8.43
C ALA A 347 7.26 -4.47 9.33
N GLU A 348 6.92 -5.65 8.78
CA GLU A 348 6.48 -6.83 9.54
C GLU A 348 7.61 -7.49 10.33
N SER A 349 8.86 -7.22 9.96
CA SER A 349 10.03 -7.85 10.59
C SER A 349 10.40 -7.12 11.89
N PRO A 350 10.77 -7.86 12.97
CA PRO A 350 11.15 -7.26 14.23
C PRO A 350 12.37 -6.34 14.12
N VAL A 351 12.32 -5.21 14.83
CA VAL A 351 13.46 -4.30 14.98
C VAL A 351 14.63 -5.05 15.62
N GLY A 352 15.85 -4.85 15.10
CA GLY A 352 17.07 -5.51 15.58
C GLY A 352 17.26 -6.93 15.07
N LYS A 353 16.33 -7.47 14.28
CA LYS A 353 16.49 -8.79 13.64
C LYS A 353 17.58 -8.72 12.58
N GLU A 354 18.51 -9.69 12.58
CA GLU A 354 19.41 -9.95 11.44
C GLU A 354 18.62 -10.75 10.39
N VAL A 355 18.62 -10.27 9.16
CA VAL A 355 17.91 -10.86 8.02
C VAL A 355 18.87 -11.09 6.85
N ASP A 356 18.58 -12.12 6.05
CA ASP A 356 19.26 -12.36 4.78
C ASP A 356 18.52 -11.60 3.66
N VAL A 357 19.25 -10.84 2.86
CA VAL A 357 18.74 -10.09 1.72
C VAL A 357 19.46 -10.52 0.46
N GLU A 358 18.71 -11.09 -0.52
CA GLU A 358 19.25 -11.40 -1.84
C GLU A 358 19.11 -10.18 -2.75
N ILE A 359 20.23 -9.72 -3.29
CA ILE A 359 20.29 -8.59 -4.20
C ILE A 359 20.90 -8.98 -5.53
N LEU A 360 20.47 -8.31 -6.61
CA LEU A 360 21.19 -8.30 -7.88
C LEU A 360 22.03 -7.02 -7.95
N ARG A 361 23.35 -7.16 -8.00
CA ARG A 361 24.32 -6.06 -8.09
C ARG A 361 25.18 -6.24 -9.33
N LYS A 362 25.10 -5.31 -10.28
CA LYS A 362 25.86 -5.36 -11.55
C LYS A 362 25.71 -6.69 -12.30
N GLY A 363 24.52 -7.26 -12.32
CA GLY A 363 24.21 -8.53 -12.98
C GLY A 363 24.55 -9.80 -12.18
N GLU A 364 25.10 -9.68 -10.97
CA GLU A 364 25.46 -10.81 -10.11
C GLU A 364 24.55 -10.88 -8.88
N MET A 365 24.06 -12.09 -8.59
CA MET A 365 23.27 -12.35 -7.37
C MET A 365 24.19 -12.42 -6.15
N GLN A 366 23.88 -11.64 -5.13
CA GLN A 366 24.61 -11.61 -3.85
C GLN A 366 23.64 -11.78 -2.70
N ASN A 367 24.09 -12.45 -1.63
CA ASN A 367 23.34 -12.55 -0.38
C ASN A 367 24.10 -11.74 0.67
N ILE A 368 23.40 -10.76 1.28
CA ILE A 368 23.93 -9.90 2.32
C ILE A 368 23.13 -10.05 3.61
N LYS A 369 23.78 -9.85 4.75
CA LYS A 369 23.15 -9.84 6.07
C LYS A 369 22.99 -8.43 6.56
N VAL A 370 21.79 -8.13 7.06
CA VAL A 370 21.44 -6.80 7.53
C VAL A 370 20.73 -6.90 8.88
N THR A 371 21.12 -6.06 9.83
CA THR A 371 20.38 -5.88 11.08
C THR A 371 19.40 -4.72 10.92
N LEU A 372 18.10 -4.98 11.08
CA LEU A 372 17.07 -3.96 10.87
C LEU A 372 17.09 -2.87 11.94
N GLY A 373 17.01 -1.63 11.50
CA GLY A 373 16.75 -0.48 12.37
C GLY A 373 15.27 -0.35 12.70
N ARG A 374 14.93 0.72 13.42
CA ARG A 374 13.55 1.14 13.68
C ARG A 374 13.16 2.28 12.72
N LEU A 375 12.04 2.12 12.04
CA LEU A 375 11.55 3.08 11.03
C LEU A 375 11.34 4.48 11.62
N GLU A 376 10.71 4.56 12.78
CA GLU A 376 10.37 5.82 13.43
C GLU A 376 11.62 6.60 13.87
N ASP A 377 12.74 5.91 14.16
CA ASP A 377 14.02 6.55 14.44
C ASP A 377 14.68 7.08 13.16
N GLY A 378 14.55 6.32 12.05
CA GLY A 378 15.00 6.76 10.73
C GLY A 378 14.27 8.00 10.22
N GLU A 379 12.94 8.04 10.37
CA GLU A 379 12.12 9.20 9.98
C GLU A 379 12.46 10.46 10.79
N ARG A 380 12.71 10.32 12.10
CA ARG A 380 13.16 11.44 12.94
C ARG A 380 14.52 12.00 12.48
N LYS A 381 15.46 11.14 12.09
CA LYS A 381 16.75 11.56 11.56
C LYS A 381 16.63 12.29 10.23
N LEU A 382 15.79 11.79 9.32
CA LEU A 382 15.51 12.44 8.04
C LEU A 382 14.84 13.82 8.21
N ALA A 383 13.91 13.96 9.14
CA ALA A 383 13.26 15.24 9.42
C ALA A 383 14.25 16.29 10.01
N ALA A 384 15.18 15.84 10.86
CA ALA A 384 16.18 16.72 11.45
C ALA A 384 17.26 17.19 10.45
N ALA A 385 17.55 16.39 9.40
CA ALA A 385 18.55 16.71 8.38
C ALA A 385 18.07 17.76 7.36
N ASN A 386 16.77 18.03 7.25
CA ASN A 386 16.19 18.98 6.29
C ASN A 386 16.18 20.45 6.78
N ASP A 387 16.62 20.75 8.01
CA ASP A 387 16.52 22.08 8.62
C ASP A 387 17.79 22.96 8.49
N ASP A 388 18.87 22.48 7.88
CA ASP A 388 20.16 23.19 7.82
C ASP A 388 20.62 23.42 6.37
N GLN A 389 20.35 24.61 5.78
CA GLN A 389 21.00 25.07 4.55
C GLN A 389 21.47 26.52 4.66
N PRO A 390 22.75 26.82 4.36
CA PRO A 390 23.21 28.16 3.99
C PRO A 390 23.62 28.27 2.52
N ALA A 391 23.54 29.48 1.98
CA ALA A 391 23.73 29.85 0.58
C ALA A 391 25.09 30.51 0.28
N VAL A 392 25.45 30.59 -1.06
CA VAL A 392 26.30 31.61 -1.77
C VAL A 392 27.59 31.15 -2.47
N THR A 393 27.93 31.42 -3.69
CA THR A 393 28.17 32.38 -4.75
C THR A 393 29.11 31.95 -5.88
N GLU A 394 28.82 32.38 -7.10
CA GLU A 394 29.35 32.59 -8.47
C GLU A 394 30.80 32.20 -8.88
N ASP A 395 31.07 31.63 -10.05
CA ASP A 395 31.05 31.95 -11.50
C ASP A 395 32.13 31.14 -12.27
N ASP A 396 31.80 30.40 -13.31
CA ASP A 396 32.59 30.22 -14.56
C ASP A 396 31.84 29.35 -15.58
N THR A 397 31.97 29.64 -16.91
CA THR A 397 31.13 29.09 -17.98
C THR A 397 31.80 27.91 -18.69
N PRO A 398 31.29 26.65 -18.61
CA PRO A 398 31.88 25.46 -19.23
C PRO A 398 31.21 25.01 -20.53
N ALA A 399 31.83 23.99 -21.18
CA ALA A 399 31.45 23.40 -22.45
C ALA A 399 30.02 22.80 -22.40
N VAL A 400 29.27 23.04 -23.46
CA VAL A 400 27.86 22.59 -23.63
C VAL A 400 27.84 21.43 -24.62
N VAL A 401 27.13 20.35 -24.28
CA VAL A 401 26.83 19.20 -25.16
C VAL A 401 25.31 18.98 -25.22
N GLU A 402 24.74 18.93 -26.42
CA GLU A 402 23.35 18.58 -26.65
C GLU A 402 23.22 17.07 -26.89
N LEU A 403 22.41 16.36 -26.09
CA LEU A 403 22.22 14.93 -26.19
C LEU A 403 20.81 14.51 -25.74
N MET A 404 20.08 13.78 -26.58
CA MET A 404 18.73 13.22 -26.30
C MET A 404 17.69 14.27 -25.87
N GLY A 405 17.82 15.53 -26.35
CA GLY A 405 16.96 16.64 -25.96
C GLY A 405 17.32 17.23 -24.59
N MET A 406 18.55 17.04 -24.14
CA MET A 406 19.12 17.67 -22.95
C MET A 406 20.37 18.49 -23.35
N GLU A 407 20.47 19.69 -22.81
CA GLU A 407 21.70 20.47 -22.83
C GLU A 407 22.49 20.13 -21.57
N LEU A 408 23.66 19.55 -21.74
CA LEU A 408 24.54 19.10 -20.67
C LEU A 408 25.70 20.07 -20.45
N ARG A 409 25.98 20.36 -19.18
CA ARG A 409 27.11 21.19 -18.76
C ARG A 409 27.92 20.51 -17.65
N GLU A 410 29.21 20.83 -17.56
CA GLU A 410 29.99 20.49 -16.41
C GLU A 410 29.45 21.23 -15.18
N LEU A 411 29.31 20.52 -14.06
CA LEU A 411 28.76 21.07 -12.81
C LEU A 411 29.88 21.87 -12.12
N THR A 412 29.86 23.21 -12.28
CA THR A 412 30.73 24.12 -11.57
C THR A 412 30.11 24.61 -10.27
N ASP A 413 30.90 25.21 -9.38
CA ASP A 413 30.42 25.79 -8.13
C ASP A 413 29.35 26.86 -8.40
N ALA A 414 29.51 27.66 -9.44
CA ALA A 414 28.54 28.67 -9.88
C ALA A 414 27.19 28.09 -10.30
N LEU A 415 27.22 27.04 -11.14
CA LEU A 415 25.99 26.37 -11.58
C LEU A 415 25.36 25.57 -10.44
N ARG A 416 26.16 25.08 -9.51
CA ARG A 416 25.68 24.44 -8.29
C ARG A 416 24.83 25.42 -7.45
N ASP A 417 25.32 26.63 -7.27
CA ASP A 417 24.65 27.69 -6.53
C ASP A 417 23.42 28.21 -7.30
N GLU A 418 23.51 28.40 -8.63
CA GLU A 418 22.41 28.87 -9.47
C GLU A 418 21.21 27.93 -9.42
N PHE A 419 21.46 26.61 -9.46
CA PHE A 419 20.41 25.58 -9.44
C PHE A 419 20.13 25.04 -8.02
N ALA A 420 20.77 25.57 -6.97
CA ALA A 420 20.66 25.09 -5.58
C ALA A 420 20.91 23.58 -5.43
N ILE A 421 21.98 23.08 -6.06
CA ILE A 421 22.33 21.66 -6.06
C ILE A 421 23.14 21.33 -4.82
N ASP A 422 22.77 20.25 -4.11
CA ASP A 422 23.49 19.74 -2.93
C ASP A 422 25.00 19.62 -3.15
N GLU A 423 25.81 20.04 -2.17
CA GLU A 423 27.27 20.10 -2.26
C GLU A 423 27.93 18.72 -2.47
N ASN A 424 27.28 17.64 -2.05
CA ASN A 424 27.78 16.27 -2.18
C ASN A 424 27.41 15.63 -3.54
N THR A 425 26.54 16.28 -4.33
CA THR A 425 26.13 15.79 -5.65
C THR A 425 27.25 16.05 -6.66
N ASN A 426 27.78 15.02 -7.29
CA ASN A 426 28.79 15.12 -8.35
C ASN A 426 28.26 14.51 -9.63
N GLY A 427 28.60 15.13 -10.78
CA GLY A 427 28.13 14.63 -12.07
C GLY A 427 28.03 15.73 -13.12
N VAL A 428 27.13 15.55 -14.08
CA VAL A 428 26.91 16.43 -15.24
C VAL A 428 25.56 17.13 -15.09
N LEU A 429 25.56 18.45 -15.08
CA LEU A 429 24.33 19.26 -14.98
C LEU A 429 23.49 19.16 -16.25
N ILE A 430 22.20 18.96 -16.09
CA ILE A 430 21.19 19.13 -17.14
C ILE A 430 20.72 20.58 -17.08
N ASN A 431 21.24 21.40 -18.00
CA ASN A 431 20.98 22.83 -18.03
C ASN A 431 19.60 23.16 -18.62
N THR A 432 19.20 22.47 -19.68
CA THR A 432 17.85 22.55 -20.26
C THR A 432 17.38 21.19 -20.75
N VAL A 433 16.06 21.02 -20.85
CA VAL A 433 15.41 19.84 -21.42
C VAL A 433 14.39 20.31 -22.46
N ASP A 434 14.46 19.76 -23.67
CA ASP A 434 13.57 20.08 -24.77
C ASP A 434 12.18 19.48 -24.52
N GLU A 435 11.14 20.28 -24.65
CA GLU A 435 9.74 19.85 -24.52
C GLU A 435 9.41 18.75 -25.54
N GLY A 436 8.81 17.66 -25.08
CA GLY A 436 8.46 16.48 -25.88
C GLY A 436 9.64 15.56 -26.23
N SER A 437 10.84 15.83 -25.75
CA SER A 437 12.03 14.97 -25.91
C SER A 437 11.86 13.62 -25.22
N ASN A 438 12.80 12.69 -25.45
CA ASN A 438 12.83 11.42 -24.71
C ASN A 438 13.15 11.61 -23.23
N ALA A 439 13.92 12.62 -22.88
CA ALA A 439 14.23 13.00 -21.51
C ALA A 439 13.00 13.60 -20.79
N ASP A 440 12.32 14.53 -21.45
CA ASP A 440 11.08 15.16 -20.92
C ASP A 440 9.99 14.14 -20.62
N LYS A 441 9.75 13.16 -21.52
CA LYS A 441 8.80 12.05 -21.30
C LYS A 441 9.12 11.15 -20.11
N LYS A 442 10.32 11.23 -19.59
CA LYS A 442 10.80 10.49 -18.38
C LYS A 442 10.94 11.44 -17.19
N ASP A 443 10.32 12.61 -17.26
CA ASP A 443 10.30 13.61 -16.19
C ASP A 443 11.71 14.08 -15.76
N VAL A 444 12.63 14.12 -16.71
CA VAL A 444 13.96 14.72 -16.50
C VAL A 444 13.80 16.24 -16.57
N GLN A 445 14.34 16.94 -15.59
CA GLN A 445 14.13 18.36 -15.41
C GLN A 445 15.44 19.15 -15.45
N THR A 446 15.35 20.41 -15.86
CA THR A 446 16.39 21.40 -15.70
C THR A 446 16.86 21.48 -14.24
N GLY A 447 18.18 21.51 -14.00
CA GLY A 447 18.78 21.48 -12.66
C GLY A 447 18.97 20.08 -12.10
N ASN A 448 18.56 19.01 -12.79
CA ASN A 448 18.97 17.66 -12.45
C ASN A 448 20.46 17.43 -12.80
N VAL A 449 21.11 16.50 -12.10
CA VAL A 449 22.50 16.12 -12.31
C VAL A 449 22.60 14.65 -12.69
N ILE A 450 23.23 14.35 -13.84
CA ILE A 450 23.54 12.97 -14.22
C ILE A 450 24.75 12.52 -13.42
N VAL A 451 24.58 11.52 -12.56
CA VAL A 451 25.63 10.95 -11.70
C VAL A 451 26.30 9.74 -12.37
N GLU A 452 25.50 8.88 -13.01
CA GLU A 452 25.98 7.69 -13.71
C GLU A 452 25.19 7.47 -15.01
N VAL A 453 25.85 6.87 -15.99
CA VAL A 453 25.25 6.33 -17.21
C VAL A 453 25.68 4.89 -17.36
N ALA A 454 24.73 3.96 -17.54
CA ALA A 454 24.98 2.51 -17.61
C ALA A 454 25.85 1.98 -16.44
N GLN A 455 25.65 2.52 -15.23
CA GLN A 455 26.40 2.19 -13.99
C GLN A 455 27.89 2.60 -14.04
N GLU A 456 28.26 3.46 -14.98
CA GLU A 456 29.59 4.10 -15.05
C GLU A 456 29.42 5.57 -14.58
N ALA A 457 30.19 6.00 -13.56
CA ALA A 457 30.14 7.35 -13.05
C ALA A 457 30.66 8.35 -14.09
N VAL A 458 29.94 9.48 -14.26
CA VAL A 458 30.29 10.54 -15.23
C VAL A 458 30.59 11.85 -14.50
N LYS A 459 31.51 12.65 -15.04
CA LYS A 459 31.89 13.95 -14.47
C LYS A 459 31.82 15.08 -15.49
N THR A 460 31.92 14.77 -16.76
CA THR A 460 31.87 15.72 -17.86
C THR A 460 30.81 15.36 -18.88
N PRO A 461 30.25 16.33 -19.63
CA PRO A 461 29.36 16.04 -20.73
C PRO A 461 29.89 15.05 -21.75
N GLN A 462 31.24 15.06 -21.96
CA GLN A 462 31.94 14.16 -22.85
C GLN A 462 31.86 12.70 -22.35
N ASP A 463 32.01 12.45 -21.04
CA ASP A 463 31.88 11.11 -20.47
C ASP A 463 30.52 10.53 -20.80
N VAL A 464 29.44 11.34 -20.65
CA VAL A 464 28.06 10.95 -21.02
C VAL A 464 27.97 10.57 -22.50
N GLN A 465 28.53 11.41 -23.37
CA GLN A 465 28.53 11.16 -24.82
C GLN A 465 29.28 9.86 -25.17
N GLU A 466 30.47 9.62 -24.60
CA GLU A 466 31.26 8.42 -24.87
C GLU A 466 30.50 7.13 -24.45
N VAL A 467 29.89 7.13 -23.28
CA VAL A 467 29.12 5.97 -22.81
C VAL A 467 27.88 5.73 -23.72
N ILE A 468 27.18 6.78 -24.15
CA ILE A 468 26.04 6.67 -25.06
C ILE A 468 26.47 6.15 -26.44
N GLU A 469 27.59 6.62 -26.99
CA GLU A 469 28.14 6.13 -28.27
C GLU A 469 28.53 4.65 -28.19
N LYS A 470 29.13 4.21 -27.09
CA LYS A 470 29.43 2.81 -26.79
C LYS A 470 28.15 1.97 -26.77
N LEU A 471 27.11 2.39 -26.03
CA LEU A 471 25.82 1.70 -25.97
C LEU A 471 25.18 1.58 -27.35
N LYS A 472 25.23 2.62 -28.19
CA LYS A 472 24.74 2.60 -29.58
C LYS A 472 25.52 1.59 -30.42
N SER A 473 26.85 1.54 -30.27
CA SER A 473 27.71 0.58 -30.98
C SER A 473 27.41 -0.87 -30.61
N ASP A 474 27.00 -1.09 -29.35
CA ASP A 474 26.59 -2.39 -28.82
C ASP A 474 25.14 -2.76 -29.18
N GLY A 475 24.45 -1.91 -29.96
CA GLY A 475 23.07 -2.15 -30.42
C GLY A 475 22.00 -1.93 -29.34
N ARG A 476 22.35 -1.26 -28.25
CA ARG A 476 21.37 -0.90 -27.22
C ARG A 476 20.48 0.22 -27.72
N ARG A 477 19.20 0.17 -27.36
CA ARG A 477 18.21 1.19 -27.72
C ARG A 477 17.94 2.18 -26.59
N ASN A 478 18.26 1.80 -25.39
CA ASN A 478 18.01 2.54 -24.17
C ASN A 478 19.30 2.71 -23.39
N ALA A 479 19.47 3.84 -22.71
CA ALA A 479 20.52 4.08 -21.73
C ALA A 479 19.90 4.24 -20.33
N PHE A 480 20.55 3.63 -19.36
CA PHE A 480 20.16 3.67 -17.95
C PHE A 480 20.96 4.76 -17.24
N PHE A 481 20.27 5.75 -16.70
CA PHE A 481 20.84 6.91 -16.02
C PHE A 481 20.53 6.89 -14.54
N MET A 482 21.49 7.22 -13.71
CA MET A 482 21.27 7.65 -12.34
C MET A 482 21.32 9.18 -12.31
N ILE A 483 20.19 9.80 -11.93
CA ILE A 483 20.03 11.25 -11.91
C ILE A 483 19.73 11.70 -10.48
N SER A 484 20.38 12.78 -10.05
CA SER A 484 20.11 13.47 -8.80
C SER A 484 19.20 14.67 -9.05
N ASN A 485 18.24 14.93 -8.15
CA ASN A 485 17.56 16.21 -8.09
C ASN A 485 18.42 17.25 -7.33
N GLN A 486 17.89 18.47 -7.19
CA GLN A 486 18.57 19.57 -6.50
C GLN A 486 18.89 19.26 -5.03
N MET A 487 18.06 18.44 -4.36
CA MET A 487 18.23 18.03 -2.96
C MET A 487 19.16 16.81 -2.77
N GLY A 488 19.86 16.38 -3.82
CA GLY A 488 20.73 15.19 -3.76
C GLY A 488 20.01 13.86 -3.79
N GLU A 489 18.67 13.85 -4.02
CA GLU A 489 17.93 12.61 -4.10
C GLU A 489 18.13 11.94 -5.45
N LEU A 490 18.58 10.70 -5.42
CA LEU A 490 18.87 9.90 -6.59
C LEU A 490 17.63 9.17 -7.10
N ARG A 491 17.49 9.11 -8.43
CA ARG A 491 16.53 8.24 -9.11
C ARG A 491 17.14 7.66 -10.38
N PHE A 492 16.64 6.51 -10.79
CA PHE A 492 17.05 5.88 -12.04
C PHE A 492 16.00 6.13 -13.12
N VAL A 493 16.46 6.46 -14.30
CA VAL A 493 15.62 6.63 -15.49
C VAL A 493 16.26 5.91 -16.68
N THR A 494 15.43 5.36 -17.53
CA THR A 494 15.85 4.78 -18.81
C THR A 494 15.39 5.69 -19.92
N ILE A 495 16.35 6.25 -20.69
CA ILE A 495 16.09 7.18 -21.79
C ILE A 495 16.45 6.47 -23.11
N ARG A 496 15.59 6.60 -24.10
CA ARG A 496 15.83 6.06 -25.42
C ARG A 496 16.90 6.88 -26.14
N ILE A 497 17.92 6.18 -26.68
CA ILE A 497 19.11 6.78 -27.29
C ILE A 497 19.11 6.80 -28.82
N GLU A 498 17.99 6.38 -29.46
CA GLU A 498 17.75 6.48 -30.90
C GLU A 498 16.97 7.75 -31.23
#